data_9370168c72828ed33350f94ae7aa0c9e
#
_entry.id   9370168c72828ed33350f94ae7aa0c9e
#
_cell.length_a   1.000
_cell.length_b   1.000
_cell.length_c   1.000
_cell.angle_alpha   90.00
_cell.angle_beta   90.00
_cell.angle_gamma   90.00
#
_symmetry.space_group_name_H-M   'P 1'
#
loop_
_entity.id
_entity.type
_entity.pdbx_description
1 polymer ?
#
loop_
_entity_poly.entity_id
_entity_poly.type
_entity_poly.pdbx_seq_one_letter_code
_entity_poly.pdbx_strand_id
1 'polypeptide(L)'
;MSGHIRVGVGGWTYEPWRGPFYPEGLVQKRELEYAASKLTSIEINGTFYGSQKPETFMKWRDETPAGFVFSLKAPRYATHRRELAAAGSTIERFLKSGVLELQDKLGPINWQLMPETKFDPADFEAFLKLLPKKADGHVLRHAVEVRHESFQVPELVAMLRHYGVAVVVAGDSKYPLIPDATAPFVYARIMGTKAKEALGYSKEELDAWAARAKSWAGGVHPKDLQPVSPEKAPNVNRDVFLYVISGHKVANPAAAQALIERVK
;
A
#
# COMPACT_ATOMS: atom_id res chain seq x y z
N MET A 1 -9.83 3.87 -20.94
CA MET A 1 -10.21 4.35 -19.57
C MET A 1 -8.95 4.26 -18.70
N SER A 2 -8.65 5.25 -17.85
CA SER A 2 -7.52 5.19 -16.91
C SER A 2 -7.75 4.09 -15.86
N GLY A 3 -6.67 3.66 -15.18
CA GLY A 3 -6.78 2.77 -14.02
C GLY A 3 -7.54 3.45 -12.87
N HIS A 4 -8.04 2.66 -11.92
CA HIS A 4 -8.71 3.17 -10.74
C HIS A 4 -7.72 3.70 -9.71
N ILE A 5 -7.95 4.91 -9.20
CA ILE A 5 -7.15 5.48 -8.10
C ILE A 5 -7.92 5.28 -6.80
N ARG A 6 -7.32 4.53 -5.88
CA ARG A 6 -7.83 4.29 -4.53
C ARG A 6 -6.97 5.01 -3.52
N VAL A 7 -7.59 5.78 -2.65
CA VAL A 7 -6.90 6.57 -1.63
C VAL A 7 -7.42 6.19 -0.24
N GLY A 8 -6.50 6.05 0.70
CA GLY A 8 -6.85 5.67 2.06
C GLY A 8 -5.76 5.95 3.10
N VAL A 9 -5.92 5.30 4.23
CA VAL A 9 -5.03 5.43 5.39
C VAL A 9 -4.63 4.06 5.93
N GLY A 10 -3.68 4.03 6.85
CA GLY A 10 -3.26 2.81 7.54
C GLY A 10 -4.09 2.53 8.79
N GLY A 11 -4.93 1.50 8.72
CA GLY A 11 -5.86 1.12 9.79
C GLY A 11 -7.05 2.08 9.89
N TRP A 12 -7.93 1.81 10.85
CA TRP A 12 -9.10 2.65 11.13
C TRP A 12 -9.30 2.88 12.64
N THR A 13 -8.76 2.07 13.51
CA THR A 13 -8.85 2.24 14.95
C THR A 13 -7.65 3.05 15.46
N TYR A 14 -7.85 4.35 15.61
CA TYR A 14 -6.87 5.27 16.16
C TYR A 14 -7.59 6.33 16.99
N GLU A 15 -7.43 6.27 18.31
CA GLU A 15 -8.19 7.10 19.25
C GLU A 15 -8.17 8.60 18.94
N PRO A 16 -7.02 9.22 18.57
CA PRO A 16 -6.98 10.64 18.23
C PRO A 16 -7.76 11.04 16.97
N TRP A 17 -8.32 10.09 16.22
CA TRP A 17 -9.26 10.39 15.13
C TRP A 17 -10.69 10.64 15.62
N ARG A 18 -11.01 10.34 16.88
CA ARG A 18 -12.32 10.63 17.49
C ARG A 18 -12.44 12.13 17.71
N GLY A 19 -13.47 12.71 17.14
CA GLY A 19 -13.68 14.17 17.01
C GLY A 19 -13.20 14.70 15.64
N PRO A 20 -11.91 14.68 15.31
CA PRO A 20 -11.43 15.24 14.03
C PRO A 20 -11.93 14.49 12.79
N PHE A 21 -12.05 13.17 12.84
CA PHE A 21 -12.50 12.33 11.72
C PHE A 21 -13.77 11.57 12.06
N TYR A 22 -13.81 10.85 13.17
CA TYR A 22 -15.02 10.17 13.63
C TYR A 22 -15.94 11.14 14.38
N PRO A 23 -17.25 11.15 14.06
CA PRO A 23 -18.20 11.96 14.82
C PRO A 23 -18.17 11.64 16.32
N GLU A 24 -18.45 12.63 17.11
CA GLU A 24 -18.64 12.44 18.57
C GLU A 24 -19.72 11.39 18.84
N GLY A 25 -19.47 10.49 19.79
CA GLY A 25 -20.40 9.39 20.12
C GLY A 25 -20.37 8.19 19.18
N LEU A 26 -19.58 8.21 18.10
CA LEU A 26 -19.45 7.02 17.24
C LEU A 26 -18.76 5.88 18.01
N VAL A 27 -19.49 4.76 18.19
CA VAL A 27 -18.93 3.59 18.86
C VAL A 27 -17.84 2.92 18.00
N GLN A 28 -16.78 2.43 18.65
CA GLN A 28 -15.60 1.86 17.97
C GLN A 28 -15.95 0.78 16.94
N LYS A 29 -16.94 -0.05 17.20
CA LYS A 29 -17.39 -1.12 16.27
C LYS A 29 -17.91 -0.60 14.94
N ARG A 30 -18.23 0.69 14.83
CA ARG A 30 -18.69 1.35 13.59
C ARG A 30 -17.62 2.21 12.93
N GLU A 31 -16.40 2.27 13.50
CA GLU A 31 -15.31 3.08 12.92
C GLU A 31 -14.93 2.60 11.51
N LEU A 32 -14.92 1.28 11.25
CA LEU A 32 -14.64 0.76 9.91
C LEU A 32 -15.71 1.17 8.89
N GLU A 33 -16.98 0.99 9.22
CA GLU A 33 -18.11 1.37 8.36
C GLU A 33 -18.03 2.88 8.01
N TYR A 34 -17.79 3.72 9.02
CA TYR A 34 -17.64 5.15 8.81
C TYR A 34 -16.43 5.49 7.95
N ALA A 35 -15.24 4.95 8.26
CA ALA A 35 -14.04 5.18 7.49
C ALA A 35 -14.21 4.75 6.03
N ALA A 36 -14.82 3.60 5.77
CA ALA A 36 -15.09 3.09 4.44
C ALA A 36 -16.12 3.92 3.67
N SER A 37 -16.98 4.71 4.35
CA SER A 37 -17.89 5.67 3.72
C SER A 37 -17.19 6.96 3.25
N LYS A 38 -15.98 7.23 3.75
CA LYS A 38 -15.20 8.45 3.47
C LYS A 38 -13.96 8.21 2.62
N LEU A 39 -13.46 6.97 2.61
CA LEU A 39 -12.25 6.55 1.93
C LEU A 39 -12.59 5.51 0.86
N THR A 40 -11.69 5.28 -0.09
CA THR A 40 -11.88 4.28 -1.14
C THR A 40 -11.05 3.01 -0.93
N SER A 41 -10.15 3.04 0.06
CA SER A 41 -9.33 1.92 0.47
C SER A 41 -8.80 2.13 1.90
N ILE A 42 -8.37 1.02 2.54
CA ILE A 42 -7.64 1.03 3.81
C ILE A 42 -6.52 0.01 3.74
N GLU A 43 -5.33 0.37 4.24
CA GLU A 43 -4.24 -0.58 4.45
C GLU A 43 -4.37 -1.21 5.84
N ILE A 44 -4.61 -2.52 5.92
CA ILE A 44 -4.71 -3.25 7.19
C ILE A 44 -3.31 -3.49 7.75
N ASN A 45 -2.99 -2.84 8.86
CA ASN A 45 -1.70 -2.99 9.54
C ASN A 45 -1.72 -4.09 10.62
N GLY A 46 -2.89 -4.50 11.10
CA GLY A 46 -3.03 -5.51 12.15
C GLY A 46 -2.41 -6.86 11.76
N THR A 47 -2.50 -7.25 10.50
CA THR A 47 -1.93 -8.49 9.96
C THR A 47 -0.39 -8.54 9.96
N PHE A 48 0.27 -7.41 10.09
CA PHE A 48 1.73 -7.33 10.24
C PHE A 48 2.20 -7.84 11.62
N TYR A 49 1.41 -7.59 12.66
CA TYR A 49 1.75 -7.92 14.04
C TYR A 49 1.21 -9.28 14.50
N GLY A 50 0.12 -9.75 13.93
CA GLY A 50 -0.51 -11.01 14.31
C GLY A 50 -1.50 -11.52 13.28
N SER A 51 -1.79 -12.82 13.38
CA SER A 51 -2.81 -13.46 12.53
C SER A 51 -4.21 -13.02 12.93
N GLN A 52 -5.10 -12.94 11.95
CA GLN A 52 -6.53 -12.75 12.14
C GLN A 52 -7.26 -14.06 11.80
N LYS A 53 -8.47 -14.21 12.32
CA LYS A 53 -9.34 -15.36 11.98
C LYS A 53 -10.09 -15.09 10.67
N PRO A 54 -10.50 -16.13 9.92
CA PRO A 54 -11.29 -15.98 8.71
C PRO A 54 -12.56 -15.13 8.91
N GLU A 55 -13.27 -15.32 10.02
CA GLU A 55 -14.48 -14.56 10.35
C GLU A 55 -14.23 -13.06 10.50
N THR A 56 -13.01 -12.68 10.90
CA THR A 56 -12.61 -11.26 10.98
C THR A 56 -12.52 -10.64 9.59
N PHE A 57 -11.94 -11.34 8.63
CA PHE A 57 -11.85 -10.86 7.24
C PHE A 57 -13.23 -10.82 6.58
N MET A 58 -14.09 -11.83 6.80
CA MET A 58 -15.49 -11.81 6.35
C MET A 58 -16.23 -10.60 6.90
N LYS A 59 -16.11 -10.33 8.21
CA LYS A 59 -16.73 -9.17 8.85
C LYS A 59 -16.26 -7.86 8.20
N TRP A 60 -14.95 -7.67 8.00
CA TRP A 60 -14.42 -6.45 7.36
C TRP A 60 -14.91 -6.29 5.92
N ARG A 61 -15.02 -7.39 5.17
CA ARG A 61 -15.63 -7.39 3.85
C ARG A 61 -17.08 -6.90 3.90
N ASP A 62 -17.87 -7.46 4.80
CA ASP A 62 -19.31 -7.22 4.87
C ASP A 62 -19.67 -5.84 5.46
N GLU A 63 -18.79 -5.25 6.29
CA GLU A 63 -18.93 -3.90 6.87
C GLU A 63 -18.54 -2.77 5.92
N THR A 64 -18.10 -3.04 4.70
CA THR A 64 -17.63 -2.02 3.75
C THR A 64 -18.45 -2.02 2.47
N PRO A 65 -18.58 -0.87 1.78
CA PRO A 65 -19.40 -0.78 0.57
C PRO A 65 -18.83 -1.59 -0.61
N ALA A 66 -19.65 -1.85 -1.62
CA ALA A 66 -19.21 -2.45 -2.87
C ALA A 66 -18.11 -1.59 -3.51
N GLY A 67 -17.10 -2.26 -4.11
CA GLY A 67 -15.95 -1.59 -4.74
C GLY A 67 -14.88 -1.09 -3.76
N PHE A 68 -15.11 -1.15 -2.44
CA PHE A 68 -14.08 -0.87 -1.45
C PHE A 68 -12.99 -1.96 -1.48
N VAL A 69 -11.74 -1.57 -1.32
CA VAL A 69 -10.60 -2.50 -1.39
C VAL A 69 -9.70 -2.35 -0.16
N PHE A 70 -9.31 -3.46 0.43
CA PHE A 70 -8.31 -3.50 1.49
C PHE A 70 -6.95 -3.89 0.92
N SER A 71 -5.90 -3.14 1.25
CA SER A 71 -4.54 -3.67 1.16
C SER A 71 -4.13 -4.27 2.50
N LEU A 72 -3.29 -5.30 2.46
CA LEU A 72 -2.82 -5.97 3.66
C LEU A 72 -1.33 -5.74 3.86
N LYS A 73 -0.89 -5.47 5.07
CA LYS A 73 0.52 -5.65 5.42
C LYS A 73 0.77 -7.13 5.75
N ALA A 74 1.65 -7.74 5.00
CA ALA A 74 2.09 -9.10 5.26
C ALA A 74 2.76 -9.22 6.65
N PRO A 75 2.71 -10.40 7.30
CA PRO A 75 3.26 -10.58 8.63
C PRO A 75 4.77 -10.31 8.65
N ARG A 76 5.23 -9.55 9.65
CA ARG A 76 6.65 -9.19 9.78
C ARG A 76 7.59 -10.40 9.78
N TYR A 77 7.15 -11.54 10.26
CA TYR A 77 7.95 -12.77 10.28
C TYR A 77 8.32 -13.30 8.89
N ALA A 78 7.64 -12.85 7.81
CA ALA A 78 8.04 -13.17 6.44
C ALA A 78 9.21 -12.31 5.95
N THR A 79 9.34 -11.08 6.44
CA THR A 79 10.30 -10.09 5.92
C THR A 79 11.34 -9.61 6.94
N HIS A 80 11.06 -9.76 8.26
CA HIS A 80 11.99 -9.43 9.34
C HIS A 80 12.84 -10.64 9.68
N ARG A 81 13.69 -11.03 8.75
CA ARG A 81 14.56 -12.21 8.85
C ARG A 81 15.88 -11.98 8.09
N ARG A 82 16.88 -12.77 8.39
CA ARG A 82 18.18 -12.69 7.75
C ARG A 82 18.12 -13.13 6.29
N GLU A 83 17.42 -14.23 6.02
CA GLU A 83 17.29 -14.85 4.69
C GLU A 83 15.83 -14.78 4.23
N LEU A 84 15.53 -13.95 3.25
CA LEU A 84 14.19 -13.79 2.71
C LEU A 84 13.72 -15.05 1.99
N ALA A 85 14.63 -15.77 1.35
CA ALA A 85 14.38 -17.05 0.70
C ALA A 85 13.73 -18.11 1.62
N ALA A 86 13.95 -18.00 2.94
CA ALA A 86 13.35 -18.92 3.92
C ALA A 86 11.93 -18.53 4.36
N ALA A 87 11.24 -17.59 3.68
CA ALA A 87 9.93 -17.09 4.08
C ALA A 87 8.74 -18.01 3.71
N GLY A 88 8.96 -19.05 2.90
CA GLY A 88 7.89 -19.83 2.26
C GLY A 88 6.78 -20.31 3.18
N SER A 89 7.12 -20.97 4.30
CA SER A 89 6.12 -21.45 5.27
C SER A 89 5.31 -20.33 5.94
N THR A 90 5.92 -19.16 6.13
CA THR A 90 5.25 -17.99 6.70
C THR A 90 4.27 -17.38 5.69
N ILE A 91 4.68 -17.29 4.42
CA ILE A 91 3.82 -16.82 3.31
C ILE A 91 2.61 -17.75 3.16
N GLU A 92 2.84 -19.06 3.11
CA GLU A 92 1.77 -20.05 2.99
C GLU A 92 0.77 -19.96 4.17
N ARG A 93 1.27 -19.90 5.40
CA ARG A 93 0.42 -19.75 6.60
C ARG A 93 -0.40 -18.47 6.55
N PHE A 94 0.18 -17.36 6.10
CA PHE A 94 -0.52 -16.09 5.96
C PHE A 94 -1.64 -16.18 4.94
N LEU A 95 -1.40 -16.74 3.77
CA LEU A 95 -2.43 -16.92 2.74
C LEU A 95 -3.56 -17.84 3.19
N LYS A 96 -3.25 -18.87 3.99
CA LYS A 96 -4.23 -19.78 4.58
C LYS A 96 -4.93 -19.25 5.84
N SER A 97 -4.55 -18.06 6.35
CA SER A 97 -5.15 -17.51 7.58
C SER A 97 -6.56 -16.92 7.40
N GLY A 98 -7.09 -16.92 6.18
CA GLY A 98 -8.40 -16.37 5.86
C GLY A 98 -8.36 -15.06 5.09
N VAL A 99 -7.19 -14.58 4.64
CA VAL A 99 -7.08 -13.33 3.88
C VAL A 99 -7.91 -13.35 2.60
N LEU A 100 -8.14 -14.52 2.02
CA LEU A 100 -8.96 -14.73 0.81
C LEU A 100 -10.45 -14.52 1.05
N GLU A 101 -10.91 -14.52 2.32
CA GLU A 101 -12.30 -14.20 2.68
C GLU A 101 -12.68 -12.74 2.38
N LEU A 102 -11.69 -11.87 2.12
CA LEU A 102 -11.94 -10.53 1.58
C LEU A 102 -12.48 -10.57 0.15
N GLN A 103 -12.30 -11.67 -0.58
CA GLN A 103 -12.81 -11.89 -1.95
C GLN A 103 -12.40 -10.74 -2.91
N ASP A 104 -13.35 -10.10 -3.60
CA ASP A 104 -13.16 -8.99 -4.52
C ASP A 104 -12.60 -7.72 -3.84
N LYS A 105 -12.70 -7.62 -2.51
CA LYS A 105 -12.12 -6.56 -1.71
C LYS A 105 -10.66 -6.78 -1.31
N LEU A 106 -10.06 -7.94 -1.68
CA LEU A 106 -8.65 -8.19 -1.47
C LEU A 106 -7.81 -7.37 -2.46
N GLY A 107 -7.13 -6.37 -1.95
CA GLY A 107 -6.17 -5.54 -2.66
C GLY A 107 -4.74 -6.09 -2.60
N PRO A 108 -3.74 -5.23 -2.84
CA PRO A 108 -2.34 -5.62 -2.77
C PRO A 108 -1.91 -6.03 -1.36
N ILE A 109 -0.97 -6.99 -1.32
CA ILE A 109 -0.28 -7.42 -0.11
C ILE A 109 1.09 -6.74 -0.08
N ASN A 110 1.34 -5.90 0.92
CA ASN A 110 2.59 -5.18 1.11
C ASN A 110 3.57 -5.96 1.99
N TRP A 111 4.69 -6.38 1.41
CA TRP A 111 5.81 -7.06 2.06
C TRP A 111 6.85 -6.01 2.47
N GLN A 112 6.76 -5.52 3.70
CA GLN A 112 7.65 -4.46 4.19
C GLN A 112 8.93 -5.07 4.78
N LEU A 113 10.10 -4.73 4.20
CA LEU A 113 11.42 -5.13 4.68
C LEU A 113 11.86 -4.27 5.88
N MET A 114 12.85 -4.76 6.63
CA MET A 114 13.51 -3.98 7.67
C MET A 114 14.41 -2.89 7.06
N PRO A 115 14.62 -1.77 7.76
CA PRO A 115 15.57 -0.74 7.31
C PRO A 115 17.02 -1.25 7.15
N GLU A 116 17.40 -2.28 7.90
CA GLU A 116 18.73 -2.89 7.90
C GLU A 116 18.93 -3.93 6.79
N THR A 117 17.84 -4.37 6.15
CA THR A 117 17.91 -5.36 5.05
C THR A 117 18.54 -4.72 3.84
N LYS A 118 19.73 -5.14 3.47
CA LYS A 118 20.43 -4.73 2.24
C LYS A 118 19.96 -5.56 1.04
N PHE A 119 20.10 -4.98 -0.14
CA PHE A 119 19.79 -5.69 -1.38
C PHE A 119 20.84 -6.77 -1.65
N ASP A 120 20.41 -8.01 -1.58
CA ASP A 120 21.08 -9.19 -2.09
C ASP A 120 20.23 -9.73 -3.23
N PRO A 121 20.66 -9.62 -4.50
CA PRO A 121 19.85 -10.02 -5.64
C PRO A 121 19.40 -11.47 -5.59
N ALA A 122 20.27 -12.39 -5.15
CA ALA A 122 19.96 -13.81 -5.14
C ALA A 122 18.90 -14.17 -4.08
N ASP A 123 19.06 -13.67 -2.84
CA ASP A 123 18.09 -13.89 -1.75
C ASP A 123 16.75 -13.19 -2.06
N PHE A 124 16.82 -11.98 -2.60
CA PHE A 124 15.63 -11.22 -2.94
C PHE A 124 14.85 -11.85 -4.11
N GLU A 125 15.52 -12.33 -5.14
CA GLU A 125 14.88 -13.07 -6.23
C GLU A 125 14.25 -14.38 -5.73
N ALA A 126 14.95 -15.12 -4.87
CA ALA A 126 14.40 -16.32 -4.26
C ALA A 126 13.14 -16.02 -3.44
N PHE A 127 13.09 -14.90 -2.71
CA PHE A 127 11.87 -14.43 -2.03
C PHE A 127 10.74 -14.13 -3.02
N LEU A 128 11.00 -13.42 -4.12
CA LEU A 128 9.98 -13.12 -5.11
C LEU A 128 9.37 -14.38 -5.74
N LYS A 129 10.17 -15.44 -5.92
CA LYS A 129 9.72 -16.76 -6.40
C LYS A 129 8.74 -17.45 -5.44
N LEU A 130 8.76 -17.10 -4.14
CA LEU A 130 7.83 -17.64 -3.15
C LEU A 130 6.45 -16.97 -3.18
N LEU A 131 6.30 -15.83 -3.85
CA LEU A 131 5.05 -15.08 -3.89
C LEU A 131 4.12 -15.66 -4.97
N PRO A 132 3.03 -16.34 -4.61
CA PRO A 132 2.16 -16.97 -5.60
C PRO A 132 1.33 -15.89 -6.33
N LYS A 133 1.22 -16.02 -7.65
CA LYS A 133 0.39 -15.12 -8.47
C LYS A 133 -1.11 -15.35 -8.25
N LYS A 134 -1.49 -16.55 -7.76
CA LYS A 134 -2.88 -16.94 -7.49
C LYS A 134 -2.94 -17.83 -6.25
N ALA A 135 -4.05 -17.76 -5.51
CA ALA A 135 -4.41 -18.70 -4.47
C ALA A 135 -5.93 -18.91 -4.48
N ASP A 136 -6.39 -20.17 -4.46
CA ASP A 136 -7.80 -20.55 -4.46
C ASP A 136 -8.67 -19.77 -5.50
N GLY A 137 -8.15 -19.64 -6.73
CA GLY A 137 -8.81 -18.92 -7.82
C GLY A 137 -8.65 -17.40 -7.81
N HIS A 138 -8.21 -16.78 -6.71
CA HIS A 138 -7.98 -15.34 -6.59
C HIS A 138 -6.61 -14.95 -7.16
N VAL A 139 -6.58 -13.90 -7.98
CA VAL A 139 -5.32 -13.27 -8.42
C VAL A 139 -4.76 -12.44 -7.28
N LEU A 140 -3.51 -12.71 -6.88
CA LEU A 140 -2.83 -11.98 -5.82
C LEU A 140 -1.97 -10.86 -6.42
N ARG A 141 -2.00 -9.70 -5.76
CA ARG A 141 -1.18 -8.53 -6.08
C ARG A 141 -0.17 -8.32 -4.97
N HIS A 142 1.11 -8.34 -5.30
CA HIS A 142 2.19 -8.19 -4.32
C HIS A 142 2.91 -6.87 -4.53
N ALA A 143 3.18 -6.17 -3.41
CA ALA A 143 4.03 -4.99 -3.36
C ALA A 143 5.14 -5.21 -2.33
N VAL A 144 6.34 -4.71 -2.60
CA VAL A 144 7.48 -4.79 -1.67
C VAL A 144 7.91 -3.39 -1.27
N GLU A 145 7.93 -3.12 0.04
CA GLU A 145 8.45 -1.88 0.60
C GLU A 145 9.88 -2.10 1.06
N VAL A 146 10.82 -1.60 0.27
CA VAL A 146 12.25 -1.58 0.60
C VAL A 146 12.58 -0.35 1.43
N ARG A 147 13.55 -0.46 2.35
CA ARG A 147 13.85 0.61 3.31
C ARG A 147 15.33 0.96 3.41
N HIS A 148 16.19 0.24 2.70
CA HIS A 148 17.63 0.50 2.65
C HIS A 148 18.03 1.07 1.29
N GLU A 149 18.95 2.02 1.26
CA GLU A 149 19.41 2.71 0.05
C GLU A 149 19.98 1.79 -1.03
N SER A 150 20.57 0.64 -0.63
CA SER A 150 21.11 -0.35 -1.57
C SER A 150 20.11 -0.90 -2.58
N PHE A 151 18.80 -0.71 -2.33
CA PHE A 151 17.75 -1.08 -3.28
C PHE A 151 17.50 -0.05 -4.39
N GLN A 152 18.10 1.15 -4.33
CA GLN A 152 17.95 2.17 -5.38
C GLN A 152 18.84 1.87 -6.59
N VAL A 153 18.63 0.73 -7.21
CA VAL A 153 19.40 0.25 -8.38
C VAL A 153 18.48 -0.23 -9.50
N PRO A 154 18.86 -0.03 -10.78
CA PRO A 154 18.06 -0.49 -11.93
C PRO A 154 17.77 -1.99 -11.90
N GLU A 155 18.68 -2.79 -11.37
CA GLU A 155 18.54 -4.24 -11.23
C GLU A 155 17.29 -4.63 -10.40
N LEU A 156 17.00 -3.92 -9.30
CA LEU A 156 15.78 -4.14 -8.53
C LEU A 156 14.54 -3.89 -9.38
N VAL A 157 14.52 -2.78 -10.11
CA VAL A 157 13.37 -2.39 -10.94
C VAL A 157 13.12 -3.44 -12.03
N ALA A 158 14.18 -3.91 -12.69
CA ALA A 158 14.10 -4.96 -13.71
C ALA A 158 13.57 -6.27 -13.12
N MET A 159 14.09 -6.68 -11.97
CA MET A 159 13.67 -7.89 -11.26
C MET A 159 12.18 -7.82 -10.86
N LEU A 160 11.74 -6.74 -10.25
CA LEU A 160 10.34 -6.56 -9.86
C LEU A 160 9.40 -6.55 -11.06
N ARG A 161 9.79 -5.95 -12.19
CA ARG A 161 9.04 -6.01 -13.45
C ARG A 161 8.91 -7.43 -13.98
N HIS A 162 9.98 -8.21 -13.92
CA HIS A 162 9.97 -9.62 -14.35
C HIS A 162 8.95 -10.45 -13.57
N TYR A 163 8.88 -10.24 -12.25
CA TYR A 163 7.94 -10.96 -11.38
C TYR A 163 6.54 -10.34 -11.32
N GLY A 164 6.36 -9.12 -11.84
CA GLY A 164 5.09 -8.38 -11.77
C GLY A 164 4.72 -7.92 -10.36
N VAL A 165 5.73 -7.66 -9.52
CA VAL A 165 5.60 -7.18 -8.14
C VAL A 165 5.80 -5.66 -8.11
N ALA A 166 4.92 -4.93 -7.42
CA ALA A 166 5.06 -3.48 -7.29
C ALA A 166 6.15 -3.12 -6.27
N VAL A 167 7.02 -2.18 -6.61
CA VAL A 167 7.77 -1.47 -5.57
C VAL A 167 6.86 -0.48 -4.87
N VAL A 168 6.93 -0.39 -3.55
CA VAL A 168 6.21 0.64 -2.80
C VAL A 168 6.93 1.98 -2.98
N VAL A 169 6.21 2.97 -3.53
CA VAL A 169 6.68 4.35 -3.60
C VAL A 169 6.57 4.97 -2.21
N ALA A 170 7.70 5.06 -1.49
CA ALA A 170 7.78 5.58 -0.12
C ALA A 170 7.95 7.11 -0.12
N GLY A 171 6.87 7.83 -0.46
CA GLY A 171 6.89 9.29 -0.61
C GLY A 171 6.95 10.04 0.73
N ASP A 172 7.59 11.20 0.73
CA ASP A 172 7.73 12.12 1.87
C ASP A 172 8.27 11.42 3.12
N SER A 173 9.24 10.54 2.92
CA SER A 173 9.79 9.68 3.96
C SER A 173 11.32 9.73 3.97
N LYS A 174 11.92 9.13 4.99
CA LYS A 174 13.36 8.92 5.06
C LYS A 174 13.86 7.67 4.29
N TYR A 175 12.94 6.92 3.69
CA TYR A 175 13.24 5.69 2.96
C TYR A 175 13.52 5.97 1.49
N PRO A 176 14.16 5.04 0.77
CA PRO A 176 14.44 5.20 -0.65
C PRO A 176 13.16 5.48 -1.45
N LEU A 177 13.19 6.53 -2.26
CA LEU A 177 12.10 6.84 -3.19
C LEU A 177 12.40 6.16 -4.53
N ILE A 178 11.60 5.15 -4.87
CA ILE A 178 11.67 4.41 -6.13
C ILE A 178 10.30 4.57 -6.82
N PRO A 179 10.14 5.57 -7.71
CA PRO A 179 8.84 5.89 -8.29
C PRO A 179 8.52 5.09 -9.55
N ASP A 180 9.36 4.12 -9.88
CA ASP A 180 9.23 3.28 -11.08
C ASP A 180 8.01 2.37 -10.98
N ALA A 181 7.18 2.35 -12.03
CA ALA A 181 6.13 1.35 -12.13
C ALA A 181 6.72 -0.02 -12.48
N THR A 182 6.52 -1.01 -11.61
CA THR A 182 7.08 -2.35 -11.74
C THR A 182 6.03 -3.46 -11.88
N ALA A 183 4.74 -3.11 -11.72
CA ALA A 183 3.61 -4.03 -11.78
C ALA A 183 2.45 -3.42 -12.58
N PRO A 184 1.38 -4.20 -12.90
CA PRO A 184 0.14 -3.67 -13.47
C PRO A 184 -0.64 -2.72 -12.54
N PHE A 185 -0.09 -2.38 -11.39
CA PHE A 185 -0.61 -1.40 -10.45
C PHE A 185 0.54 -0.64 -9.77
N VAL A 186 0.24 0.49 -9.15
CA VAL A 186 1.18 1.27 -8.33
C VAL A 186 0.70 1.27 -6.89
N TYR A 187 1.65 1.15 -5.96
CA TYR A 187 1.42 1.22 -4.53
C TYR A 187 2.25 2.35 -3.94
N ALA A 188 1.61 3.40 -3.45
CA ALA A 188 2.29 4.55 -2.87
C ALA A 188 1.90 4.72 -1.40
N ARG A 189 2.89 4.97 -0.55
CA ARG A 189 2.75 5.31 0.86
C ARG A 189 3.39 6.65 1.12
N ILE A 190 2.59 7.67 1.44
CA ILE A 190 3.07 9.02 1.75
C ILE A 190 3.07 9.25 3.25
N MET A 191 4.17 9.80 3.77
CA MET A 191 4.49 9.76 5.20
C MET A 191 4.79 11.13 5.80
N GLY A 192 4.46 12.23 5.08
CA GLY A 192 4.89 13.58 5.39
C GLY A 192 3.81 14.51 5.92
N THR A 193 2.69 14.03 6.46
CA THR A 193 1.67 14.92 7.03
C THR A 193 2.21 15.76 8.18
N LYS A 194 1.80 17.03 8.23
CA LYS A 194 2.32 18.07 9.14
C LYS A 194 1.21 18.60 10.04
N ALA A 195 1.51 18.84 11.31
CA ALA A 195 0.53 19.35 12.28
C ALA A 195 0.07 20.79 11.96
N LYS A 196 0.91 21.59 11.30
CA LYS A 196 0.60 22.96 10.93
C LYS A 196 -0.32 23.10 9.71
N GLU A 197 -0.52 22.02 8.97
CA GLU A 197 -1.37 21.98 7.77
C GLU A 197 -2.72 21.40 8.13
N ALA A 198 -3.80 22.13 7.91
CA ALA A 198 -5.16 21.72 8.25
C ALA A 198 -5.57 20.39 7.59
N LEU A 199 -5.06 20.12 6.38
CA LEU A 199 -5.27 18.87 5.65
C LEU A 199 -4.04 17.94 5.71
N GLY A 200 -3.13 18.16 6.66
CA GLY A 200 -1.89 17.40 6.80
C GLY A 200 -0.80 17.72 5.78
N TYR A 201 -1.15 18.27 4.64
CA TYR A 201 -0.28 18.72 3.56
C TYR A 201 -0.73 20.11 3.08
N SER A 202 0.18 20.87 2.45
CA SER A 202 -0.22 22.08 1.74
C SER A 202 -1.08 21.74 0.51
N LYS A 203 -1.75 22.75 -0.03
CA LYS A 203 -2.54 22.59 -1.26
C LYS A 203 -1.66 22.09 -2.41
N GLU A 204 -0.47 22.66 -2.58
CA GLU A 204 0.49 22.32 -3.63
C GLU A 204 0.99 20.87 -3.51
N GLU A 205 1.27 20.43 -2.30
CA GLU A 205 1.69 19.04 -2.02
C GLU A 205 0.57 18.06 -2.36
N LEU A 206 -0.69 18.36 -1.98
CA LEU A 206 -1.85 17.54 -2.33
C LEU A 206 -2.10 17.51 -3.84
N ASP A 207 -1.98 18.65 -4.52
CA ASP A 207 -2.14 18.76 -5.97
C ASP A 207 -1.04 17.94 -6.69
N ALA A 208 0.21 17.99 -6.19
CA ALA A 208 1.33 17.20 -6.73
C ALA A 208 1.07 15.69 -6.58
N TRP A 209 0.66 15.21 -5.39
CA TRP A 209 0.37 13.78 -5.20
C TRP A 209 -0.82 13.30 -6.03
N ALA A 210 -1.85 14.12 -6.19
CA ALA A 210 -2.97 13.81 -7.07
C ALA A 210 -2.53 13.72 -8.55
N ALA A 211 -1.68 14.64 -9.00
CA ALA A 211 -1.12 14.64 -10.36
C ALA A 211 -0.25 13.40 -10.62
N ARG A 212 0.60 13.01 -9.64
CA ARG A 212 1.39 11.78 -9.70
C ARG A 212 0.50 10.53 -9.82
N ALA A 213 -0.53 10.44 -8.98
CA ALA A 213 -1.49 9.33 -9.02
C ALA A 213 -2.21 9.24 -10.37
N LYS A 214 -2.66 10.38 -10.93
CA LYS A 214 -3.28 10.43 -12.26
C LYS A 214 -2.30 10.03 -13.37
N SER A 215 -1.04 10.45 -13.27
CA SER A 215 0.00 10.06 -14.24
C SER A 215 0.18 8.54 -14.26
N TRP A 216 0.37 7.91 -13.11
CA TRP A 216 0.47 6.44 -13.03
C TRP A 216 -0.78 5.74 -13.50
N ALA A 217 -1.98 6.25 -13.16
CA ALA A 217 -3.24 5.67 -13.60
C ALA A 217 -3.41 5.72 -15.12
N GLY A 218 -2.89 6.77 -15.77
CA GLY A 218 -2.82 6.91 -17.21
C GLY A 218 -1.64 6.20 -17.87
N GLY A 219 -0.85 5.42 -17.13
CA GLY A 219 0.28 4.66 -17.67
C GLY A 219 1.58 5.46 -17.83
N VAL A 220 1.60 6.72 -17.40
CA VAL A 220 2.73 7.64 -17.59
C VAL A 220 3.52 7.78 -16.29
N HIS A 221 4.84 7.87 -16.39
CA HIS A 221 5.69 8.21 -15.24
C HIS A 221 5.51 9.69 -14.85
N PRO A 222 5.34 10.03 -13.56
CA PRO A 222 5.24 11.41 -13.11
C PRO A 222 6.49 12.22 -13.48
N LYS A 223 6.30 13.39 -14.08
CA LYS A 223 7.41 14.20 -14.63
C LYS A 223 8.34 14.78 -13.55
N ASP A 224 7.83 14.96 -12.36
CA ASP A 224 8.53 15.55 -11.20
C ASP A 224 9.27 14.52 -10.34
N LEU A 225 9.18 13.23 -10.69
CA LEU A 225 9.89 12.16 -10.01
C LEU A 225 10.97 11.57 -10.93
N GLN A 226 12.18 11.41 -10.41
CA GLN A 226 13.27 10.80 -11.16
C GLN A 226 13.19 9.27 -11.06
N PRO A 227 13.10 8.53 -12.17
CA PRO A 227 13.12 7.08 -12.14
C PRO A 227 14.50 6.56 -11.75
N VAL A 228 14.53 5.41 -11.09
CA VAL A 228 15.76 4.69 -10.77
C VAL A 228 16.27 3.91 -11.99
N SER A 229 15.34 3.33 -12.77
CA SER A 229 15.69 2.62 -14.00
C SER A 229 15.74 3.55 -15.22
N PRO A 230 16.75 3.44 -16.08
CA PRO A 230 16.76 4.13 -17.37
C PRO A 230 15.70 3.58 -18.33
N GLU A 231 15.25 2.35 -18.12
CA GLU A 231 14.20 1.72 -18.93
C GLU A 231 12.83 2.23 -18.49
N LYS A 232 12.03 2.64 -19.47
CA LYS A 232 10.66 3.08 -19.23
C LYS A 232 9.74 1.87 -18.99
N ALA A 233 8.83 2.00 -18.03
CA ALA A 233 7.74 1.04 -17.89
C ALA A 233 6.81 1.10 -19.12
N PRO A 234 6.16 -0.01 -19.50
CA PRO A 234 5.14 0.00 -20.54
C PRO A 234 4.07 1.07 -20.29
N ASN A 235 3.67 1.78 -21.34
CA ASN A 235 2.59 2.77 -21.24
C ASN A 235 1.23 2.07 -21.26
N VAL A 236 0.84 1.56 -20.08
CA VAL A 236 -0.44 0.88 -19.87
C VAL A 236 -1.10 1.45 -18.62
N ASN A 237 -2.42 1.54 -18.64
CA ASN A 237 -3.20 1.99 -17.50
C ASN A 237 -2.95 1.08 -16.28
N ARG A 238 -2.88 1.68 -15.09
CA ARG A 238 -2.60 0.98 -13.83
C ARG A 238 -3.56 1.41 -12.74
N ASP A 239 -4.04 0.45 -11.96
CA ASP A 239 -4.64 0.79 -10.68
C ASP A 239 -3.60 1.44 -9.76
N VAL A 240 -4.00 2.45 -9.01
CA VAL A 240 -3.14 3.15 -8.05
C VAL A 240 -3.73 3.02 -6.65
N PHE A 241 -2.93 2.56 -5.72
CA PHE A 241 -3.25 2.49 -4.29
C PHE A 241 -2.37 3.51 -3.56
N LEU A 242 -2.98 4.58 -3.07
CA LEU A 242 -2.29 5.69 -2.42
C LEU A 242 -2.72 5.78 -0.95
N TYR A 243 -1.78 5.57 -0.03
CA TYR A 243 -2.04 5.58 1.40
C TYR A 243 -1.29 6.70 2.12
N VAL A 244 -2.03 7.46 2.93
CA VAL A 244 -1.47 8.44 3.87
C VAL A 244 -1.21 7.72 5.19
N ILE A 245 0.07 7.50 5.55
CA ILE A 245 0.42 6.51 6.58
C ILE A 245 1.02 7.09 7.86
N SER A 246 1.90 8.04 7.78
CA SER A 246 2.72 8.53 8.89
C SER A 246 2.67 10.06 9.00
N GLY A 247 3.66 10.66 9.64
CA GLY A 247 3.70 12.09 9.91
C GLY A 247 2.78 12.45 11.07
N HIS A 248 2.07 13.55 10.95
CA HIS A 248 1.03 13.94 11.91
C HIS A 248 -0.25 13.11 11.67
N LYS A 249 -0.26 11.90 12.22
CA LYS A 249 -1.26 10.86 11.94
C LYS A 249 -2.71 11.31 12.13
N VAL A 250 -2.96 12.29 13.01
CA VAL A 250 -4.31 12.85 13.22
C VAL A 250 -4.88 13.44 11.93
N ALA A 251 -4.04 14.06 11.10
CA ALA A 251 -4.46 14.68 9.84
C ALA A 251 -4.55 13.71 8.64
N ASN A 252 -4.12 12.43 8.80
CA ASN A 252 -4.09 11.49 7.68
C ASN A 252 -5.47 11.29 7.01
N PRO A 253 -6.59 11.15 7.73
CA PRO A 253 -7.90 11.03 7.08
C PRO A 253 -8.30 12.29 6.29
N ALA A 254 -7.98 13.48 6.80
CA ALA A 254 -8.26 14.74 6.11
C ALA A 254 -7.46 14.84 4.81
N ALA A 255 -6.17 14.47 4.85
CA ALA A 255 -5.31 14.42 3.66
C ALA A 255 -5.83 13.40 2.63
N ALA A 256 -6.22 12.21 3.08
CA ALA A 256 -6.76 11.18 2.20
C ALA A 256 -8.06 11.63 1.53
N GLN A 257 -9.00 12.25 2.25
CA GLN A 257 -10.23 12.80 1.68
C GLN A 257 -9.94 13.93 0.67
N ALA A 258 -9.00 14.83 1.00
CA ALA A 258 -8.58 15.90 0.11
C ALA A 258 -7.94 15.38 -1.18
N LEU A 259 -7.22 14.24 -1.13
CA LEU A 259 -6.68 13.56 -2.30
C LEU A 259 -7.80 12.89 -3.11
N ILE A 260 -8.79 12.24 -2.46
CA ILE A 260 -9.96 11.65 -3.15
C ILE A 260 -10.66 12.69 -4.01
N GLU A 261 -10.92 13.88 -3.47
CA GLU A 261 -11.57 14.96 -4.24
C GLU A 261 -10.75 15.41 -5.45
N ARG A 262 -9.42 15.38 -5.36
CA ARG A 262 -8.51 15.81 -6.42
C ARG A 262 -8.32 14.77 -7.54
N VAL A 263 -8.54 13.50 -7.24
CA VAL A 263 -8.35 12.42 -8.21
C VAL A 263 -9.62 12.00 -8.93
N LYS A 264 -10.78 12.51 -8.49
CA LYS A 264 -12.04 12.43 -9.25
C LYS A 264 -11.88 13.20 -10.57
#